data_176d5f5bab5c7a4747ebefce06d75051
#
_entry.id   176d5f5bab5c7a4747ebefce06d75051
#
_cell.length_a   1.000
_cell.length_b   1.000
_cell.length_c   1.000
_cell.angle_alpha   90.00
_cell.angle_beta   90.00
_cell.angle_gamma   90.00
#
_symmetry.space_group_name_H-M   'P 1'
#
loop_
_entity.id
_entity.type
_entity.pdbx_description
1 polymer ?
#
loop_
_entity_poly.entity_id
_entity_poly.type
_entity_poly.pdbx_seq_one_letter_code
_entity_poly.pdbx_strand_id
1 'polypeptide(L)'
;MLFSSPEARSLLANRQRRTPCVLLLDTSWSMEGEKIRRLNAGLRTFREDILRNPMAAQSVELCVISFGPVTVQSEFALVRELAPLQLEADGVTPLRQALELAMLKVTERKHTYREHGISYYRPWIFLLTDGEPTDDDGVFSSSYRQLLQPLQLAAAEKKFTLFTIGIDVSAQGRKVLNALSAPFGGRCLDLANLKFEEMFLWLSGSLSRVSQSAPGEAVQLVNPRVGDDLYDGWVL
;
A
#
# COMPACT_ATOMS: atom_id res chain seq x y z
N MET A 1 -33.71 1.78 -5.79
CA MET A 1 -33.28 2.29 -4.46
C MET A 1 -31.77 2.00 -4.22
N LEU A 2 -30.88 2.61 -5.02
CA LEU A 2 -29.41 2.30 -5.02
C LEU A 2 -28.58 3.31 -4.21
N PHE A 3 -29.18 4.29 -3.53
CA PHE A 3 -28.48 5.42 -2.89
C PHE A 3 -28.66 5.49 -1.37
N SER A 4 -28.98 4.38 -0.71
CA SER A 4 -29.43 4.43 0.68
C SER A 4 -28.36 4.15 1.74
N SER A 5 -27.15 3.70 1.37
CA SER A 5 -26.08 3.51 2.37
C SER A 5 -25.38 4.83 2.70
N PRO A 6 -24.98 5.05 3.98
CA PRO A 6 -24.19 6.22 4.36
C PRO A 6 -22.90 6.36 3.54
N GLU A 7 -22.27 5.24 3.18
CA GLU A 7 -21.06 5.18 2.36
C GLU A 7 -21.31 5.71 0.94
N ALA A 8 -22.40 5.26 0.27
CA ALA A 8 -22.73 5.75 -1.06
C ALA A 8 -23.00 7.26 -1.07
N ARG A 9 -23.63 7.81 -0.03
CA ARG A 9 -23.86 9.25 0.10
C ARG A 9 -22.57 10.02 0.28
N SER A 10 -21.63 9.55 1.14
CA SER A 10 -20.32 10.17 1.34
C SER A 10 -19.51 10.15 0.06
N LEU A 11 -19.50 9.03 -0.67
CA LEU A 11 -18.82 8.90 -1.95
C LEU A 11 -19.34 9.89 -3.00
N LEU A 12 -20.65 10.07 -3.12
CA LEU A 12 -21.27 10.93 -4.12
C LEU A 12 -21.20 12.43 -3.75
N ALA A 13 -21.16 12.76 -2.48
CA ALA A 13 -21.04 14.16 -2.03
C ALA A 13 -19.67 14.77 -2.36
N ASN A 14 -18.64 13.95 -2.48
CA ASN A 14 -17.28 14.39 -2.80
C ASN A 14 -16.95 14.11 -4.27
N ARG A 15 -16.85 15.15 -5.08
CA ARG A 15 -16.58 15.08 -6.53
C ARG A 15 -15.10 14.95 -6.90
N GLN A 16 -14.21 14.96 -5.91
CA GLN A 16 -12.77 14.81 -6.18
C GLN A 16 -12.46 13.41 -6.73
N ARG A 17 -11.53 13.35 -7.70
CA ARG A 17 -11.00 12.08 -8.19
C ARG A 17 -10.31 11.33 -7.05
N ARG A 18 -10.60 10.05 -6.88
CA ARG A 18 -10.03 9.24 -5.80
C ARG A 18 -8.61 8.76 -6.14
N THR A 19 -7.77 8.74 -5.13
CA THR A 19 -6.42 8.16 -5.17
C THR A 19 -6.39 6.99 -4.18
N PRO A 20 -6.83 5.78 -4.61
CA PRO A 20 -6.93 4.64 -3.71
C PRO A 20 -5.56 4.00 -3.48
N CYS A 21 -5.23 3.74 -2.22
CA CYS A 21 -4.02 3.06 -1.80
C CYS A 21 -4.33 1.98 -0.77
N VAL A 22 -3.76 0.79 -0.94
CA VAL A 22 -3.72 -0.26 0.07
C VAL A 22 -2.36 -0.22 0.74
N LEU A 23 -2.32 -0.03 2.06
CA LEU A 23 -1.15 -0.30 2.87
C LEU A 23 -1.21 -1.75 3.36
N LEU A 24 -0.28 -2.57 2.91
CA LEU A 24 -0.14 -3.97 3.27
C LEU A 24 1.09 -4.10 4.16
N LEU A 25 0.87 -4.24 5.47
CA LEU A 25 1.86 -4.02 6.51
C LEU A 25 2.16 -5.31 7.26
N ASP A 26 3.41 -5.72 7.23
CA ASP A 26 3.90 -6.84 8.03
C ASP A 26 3.80 -6.50 9.52
N THR A 27 3.16 -7.39 10.26
CA THR A 27 3.05 -7.35 11.72
C THR A 27 3.44 -8.69 12.33
N SER A 28 4.23 -9.50 11.61
CA SER A 28 4.75 -10.78 12.16
C SER A 28 5.69 -10.56 13.35
N TRP A 29 6.00 -11.62 14.07
CA TRP A 29 6.86 -11.57 15.27
C TRP A 29 8.21 -10.88 15.04
N SER A 30 8.78 -10.95 13.83
CA SER A 30 10.03 -10.28 13.47
C SER A 30 9.92 -8.74 13.50
N MET A 31 8.72 -8.21 13.48
CA MET A 31 8.44 -6.78 13.62
C MET A 31 8.36 -6.29 15.07
N GLU A 32 8.45 -7.19 16.07
CA GLU A 32 8.34 -6.81 17.47
C GLU A 32 9.41 -5.78 17.90
N GLY A 33 9.08 -4.97 18.90
CA GLY A 33 10.00 -4.00 19.49
C GLY A 33 10.11 -2.68 18.71
N GLU A 34 11.28 -2.33 18.23
CA GLU A 34 11.54 -1.02 17.61
C GLU A 34 10.85 -0.89 16.24
N LYS A 35 10.81 -1.95 15.44
CA LYS A 35 10.22 -1.93 14.09
C LYS A 35 8.73 -1.58 14.14
N ILE A 36 7.93 -2.28 14.97
CA ILE A 36 6.49 -2.00 15.06
C ILE A 36 6.20 -0.60 15.66
N ARG A 37 7.04 -0.15 16.62
CA ARG A 37 6.91 1.21 17.16
C ARG A 37 7.13 2.28 16.10
N ARG A 38 8.18 2.11 15.28
CA ARG A 38 8.50 3.04 14.18
C ARG A 38 7.49 2.97 13.05
N LEU A 39 6.97 1.78 12.73
CA LEU A 39 5.87 1.63 11.78
C LEU A 39 4.65 2.45 12.23
N ASN A 40 4.24 2.31 13.50
CA ASN A 40 3.13 3.07 14.05
C ASN A 40 3.40 4.60 14.07
N ALA A 41 4.62 5.03 14.36
CA ALA A 41 4.99 6.44 14.27
C ALA A 41 4.89 6.95 12.83
N GLY A 42 5.39 6.20 11.86
CA GLY A 42 5.31 6.54 10.43
C GLY A 42 3.87 6.63 9.92
N LEU A 43 2.98 5.73 10.35
CA LEU A 43 1.55 5.79 10.01
C LEU A 43 0.88 7.08 10.53
N ARG A 44 1.24 7.53 11.74
CA ARG A 44 0.76 8.80 12.26
C ARG A 44 1.26 9.98 11.43
N THR A 45 2.57 10.02 11.15
CA THR A 45 3.19 11.05 10.30
C THR A 45 2.55 11.09 8.91
N PHE A 46 2.32 9.93 8.27
CA PHE A 46 1.63 9.82 6.99
C PHE A 46 0.23 10.46 7.03
N ARG A 47 -0.56 10.07 8.04
CA ARG A 47 -1.91 10.60 8.20
C ARG A 47 -1.92 12.12 8.38
N GLU A 48 -1.06 12.64 9.25
CA GLU A 48 -0.94 14.07 9.51
C GLU A 48 -0.53 14.85 8.26
N ASP A 49 0.43 14.32 7.49
CA ASP A 49 0.91 14.98 6.27
C ASP A 49 -0.17 15.02 5.16
N ILE A 50 -0.89 13.93 4.93
CA ILE A 50 -2.04 13.93 4.01
C ILE A 50 -3.09 14.95 4.44
N LEU A 51 -3.39 15.06 5.73
CA LEU A 51 -4.40 15.99 6.23
C LEU A 51 -4.00 17.47 6.12
N ARG A 52 -2.70 17.79 6.05
CA ARG A 52 -2.21 19.15 5.80
C ARG A 52 -2.46 19.61 4.36
N ASN A 53 -2.66 18.67 3.41
CA ASN A 53 -2.96 19.00 2.02
C ASN A 53 -4.46 18.84 1.76
N PRO A 54 -5.24 19.94 1.58
CA PRO A 54 -6.69 19.87 1.41
C PRO A 54 -7.17 19.02 0.23
N MET A 55 -6.41 19.00 -0.87
CA MET A 55 -6.73 18.17 -2.05
C MET A 55 -6.50 16.69 -1.73
N ALA A 56 -5.35 16.35 -1.17
CA ALA A 56 -5.04 14.97 -0.80
C ALA A 56 -6.02 14.43 0.25
N ALA A 57 -6.37 15.23 1.25
CA ALA A 57 -7.34 14.86 2.29
C ALA A 57 -8.74 14.53 1.74
N GLN A 58 -9.10 15.08 0.57
CA GLN A 58 -10.36 14.80 -0.12
C GLN A 58 -10.26 13.72 -1.19
N SER A 59 -9.06 13.35 -1.62
CA SER A 59 -8.81 12.44 -2.73
C SER A 59 -8.25 11.09 -2.29
N VAL A 60 -7.33 11.09 -1.31
CA VAL A 60 -6.64 9.86 -0.90
C VAL A 60 -7.55 8.99 -0.05
N GLU A 61 -7.85 7.82 -0.57
CA GLU A 61 -8.54 6.75 0.15
C GLU A 61 -7.55 5.65 0.50
N LEU A 62 -7.63 5.20 1.74
CA LEU A 62 -6.72 4.22 2.29
C LEU A 62 -7.48 2.99 2.78
N CYS A 63 -6.99 1.82 2.40
CA CYS A 63 -7.30 0.54 3.02
C CYS A 63 -6.04 0.05 3.72
N VAL A 64 -6.14 -0.37 4.96
CA VAL A 64 -4.99 -0.88 5.72
C VAL A 64 -5.22 -2.35 6.06
N ILE A 65 -4.29 -3.18 5.63
CA ILE A 65 -4.26 -4.61 5.89
C ILE A 65 -2.96 -4.91 6.62
N SER A 66 -3.04 -5.52 7.80
CA SER A 66 -1.89 -6.10 8.47
C SER A 66 -1.78 -7.58 8.18
N PHE A 67 -0.58 -8.13 8.26
CA PHE A 67 -0.35 -9.56 8.18
C PHE A 67 0.77 -10.01 9.14
N GLY A 68 0.43 -10.73 10.06
CA GLY A 68 0.94 -11.62 11.08
C GLY A 68 -0.18 -12.64 11.18
N PRO A 69 -1.34 -12.37 11.81
CA PRO A 69 -2.62 -12.77 11.23
C PRO A 69 -3.08 -11.76 10.17
N VAL A 70 -3.58 -12.23 9.01
CA VAL A 70 -4.10 -11.35 7.96
C VAL A 70 -5.40 -10.70 8.42
N THR A 71 -5.38 -9.38 8.59
CA THR A 71 -6.50 -8.62 9.15
C THR A 71 -6.71 -7.31 8.39
N VAL A 72 -7.96 -7.00 8.01
CA VAL A 72 -8.32 -5.67 7.53
C VAL A 72 -8.45 -4.74 8.72
N GLN A 73 -7.45 -3.90 8.94
CA GLN A 73 -7.45 -2.90 10.01
C GLN A 73 -8.37 -1.71 9.70
N SER A 74 -8.48 -1.38 8.42
CA SER A 74 -9.43 -0.38 7.94
C SER A 74 -9.82 -0.68 6.50
N GLU A 75 -11.11 -0.65 6.21
CA GLU A 75 -11.65 -0.65 4.84
C GLU A 75 -11.34 0.67 4.14
N PHE A 76 -11.50 0.72 2.80
CA PHE A 76 -11.28 1.95 2.05
C PHE A 76 -12.13 3.10 2.56
N ALA A 77 -11.47 4.12 3.09
CA ALA A 77 -12.07 5.38 3.50
C ALA A 77 -11.11 6.54 3.22
N LEU A 78 -11.62 7.76 3.13
CA LEU A 78 -10.78 8.95 3.07
C LEU A 78 -9.91 9.02 4.33
N VAL A 79 -8.66 9.42 4.18
CA VAL A 79 -7.70 9.47 5.31
C VAL A 79 -8.23 10.31 6.48
N ARG A 80 -9.04 11.33 6.22
CA ARG A 80 -9.69 12.15 7.27
C ARG A 80 -10.75 11.41 8.08
N GLU A 81 -11.32 10.33 7.53
CA GLU A 81 -12.38 9.52 8.15
C GLU A 81 -11.82 8.32 8.92
N LEU A 82 -10.52 8.04 8.74
CA LEU A 82 -9.86 6.93 9.41
C LEU A 82 -9.58 7.25 10.88
N ALA A 83 -9.89 6.29 11.75
CA ALA A 83 -9.42 6.33 13.13
C ALA A 83 -7.89 6.16 13.18
N PRO A 84 -7.21 6.71 14.20
CA PRO A 84 -5.81 6.39 14.43
C PRO A 84 -5.61 4.89 14.61
N LEU A 85 -4.64 4.34 13.89
CA LEU A 85 -4.30 2.91 13.98
C LEU A 85 -3.12 2.70 14.92
N GLN A 86 -3.19 1.61 15.67
CA GLN A 86 -2.10 1.10 16.49
C GLN A 86 -1.96 -0.39 16.19
N LEU A 87 -0.86 -0.78 15.55
CA LEU A 87 -0.56 -2.16 15.16
C LEU A 87 0.29 -2.82 16.24
N GLU A 88 0.08 -4.10 16.44
CA GLU A 88 0.86 -4.95 17.34
C GLU A 88 1.50 -6.08 16.52
N ALA A 89 2.67 -6.53 16.95
CA ALA A 89 3.36 -7.65 16.29
C ALA A 89 2.82 -8.97 16.81
N ASP A 90 2.48 -9.89 15.89
CA ASP A 90 1.98 -11.22 16.20
C ASP A 90 2.12 -12.16 14.99
N GLY A 91 2.33 -13.44 15.25
CA GLY A 91 2.25 -14.54 14.28
C GLY A 91 3.36 -14.58 13.23
N VAL A 92 3.08 -15.30 12.16
CA VAL A 92 3.98 -15.63 11.05
C VAL A 92 3.80 -14.65 9.88
N THR A 93 4.45 -14.88 8.72
CA THR A 93 4.43 -13.95 7.56
C THR A 93 3.62 -14.54 6.38
N PRO A 94 2.26 -14.54 6.42
CA PRO A 94 1.39 -15.14 5.40
C PRO A 94 1.25 -14.20 4.16
N LEU A 95 2.38 -13.86 3.53
CA LEU A 95 2.50 -12.87 2.46
C LEU A 95 1.55 -13.14 1.28
N ARG A 96 1.39 -14.42 0.86
CA ARG A 96 0.50 -14.78 -0.24
C ARG A 96 -0.95 -14.40 0.05
N GLN A 97 -1.46 -14.82 1.21
CA GLN A 97 -2.85 -14.54 1.61
C GLN A 97 -3.10 -13.04 1.74
N ALA A 98 -2.13 -12.32 2.32
CA ALA A 98 -2.21 -10.88 2.48
C ALA A 98 -2.28 -10.13 1.14
N LEU A 99 -1.45 -10.51 0.17
CA LEU A 99 -1.44 -9.84 -1.14
C LEU A 99 -2.68 -10.23 -1.99
N GLU A 100 -3.16 -11.48 -1.89
CA GLU A 100 -4.44 -11.88 -2.50
C GLU A 100 -5.59 -11.03 -1.96
N LEU A 101 -5.66 -10.82 -0.65
CA LEU A 101 -6.68 -9.95 -0.03
C LEU A 101 -6.55 -8.50 -0.51
N ALA A 102 -5.33 -7.95 -0.59
CA ALA A 102 -5.11 -6.60 -1.09
C ALA A 102 -5.59 -6.42 -2.54
N MET A 103 -5.31 -7.40 -3.41
CA MET A 103 -5.79 -7.42 -4.80
C MET A 103 -7.32 -7.50 -4.88
N LEU A 104 -7.94 -8.29 -4.01
CA LEU A 104 -9.41 -8.38 -3.89
C LEU A 104 -10.01 -7.03 -3.50
N LYS A 105 -9.47 -6.38 -2.44
CA LYS A 105 -9.94 -5.07 -1.96
C LYS A 105 -9.85 -3.99 -3.04
N VAL A 106 -8.75 -3.96 -3.81
CA VAL A 106 -8.62 -3.07 -4.97
C VAL A 106 -9.71 -3.34 -6.01
N THR A 107 -10.02 -4.61 -6.29
CA THR A 107 -11.02 -4.99 -7.28
C THR A 107 -12.42 -4.57 -6.84
N GLU A 108 -12.78 -4.84 -5.59
CA GLU A 108 -14.04 -4.43 -4.98
C GLU A 108 -14.22 -2.91 -5.00
N ARG A 109 -13.15 -2.16 -4.60
CA ARG A 109 -13.22 -0.69 -4.60
C ARG A 109 -13.40 -0.10 -6.00
N LYS A 110 -12.70 -0.64 -7.01
CA LYS A 110 -12.88 -0.24 -8.41
C LYS A 110 -14.27 -0.54 -8.92
N HIS A 111 -14.90 -1.63 -8.50
CA HIS A 111 -16.29 -1.95 -8.82
C HIS A 111 -17.22 -0.88 -8.24
N THR A 112 -17.08 -0.56 -6.95
CA THR A 112 -17.84 0.51 -6.28
C THR A 112 -17.70 1.86 -7.01
N TYR A 113 -16.50 2.24 -7.43
CA TYR A 113 -16.30 3.48 -8.18
C TYR A 113 -17.06 3.49 -9.52
N ARG A 114 -17.02 2.39 -10.27
CA ARG A 114 -17.73 2.29 -11.55
C ARG A 114 -19.24 2.35 -11.37
N GLU A 115 -19.80 1.66 -10.39
CA GLU A 115 -21.23 1.66 -10.09
C GLU A 115 -21.74 3.06 -9.74
N HIS A 116 -20.92 3.89 -9.08
CA HIS A 116 -21.28 5.22 -8.65
C HIS A 116 -20.74 6.35 -9.56
N GLY A 117 -20.12 6.02 -10.70
CA GLY A 117 -19.58 7.00 -11.63
C GLY A 117 -18.43 7.84 -11.06
N ILE A 118 -17.67 7.30 -10.09
CA ILE A 118 -16.58 7.99 -9.42
C ILE A 118 -15.29 7.83 -10.22
N SER A 119 -14.67 8.97 -10.58
CA SER A 119 -13.35 8.96 -11.20
C SER A 119 -12.25 8.63 -10.19
N TYR A 120 -11.28 7.84 -10.62
CA TYR A 120 -10.16 7.46 -9.76
C TYR A 120 -8.86 7.34 -10.56
N TYR A 121 -7.72 7.49 -9.86
CA TYR A 121 -6.39 7.16 -10.37
C TYR A 121 -6.13 5.67 -10.23
N ARG A 122 -5.11 5.16 -10.92
CA ARG A 122 -4.69 3.76 -10.77
C ARG A 122 -4.40 3.49 -9.29
N PRO A 123 -5.03 2.46 -8.69
CA PRO A 123 -4.78 2.11 -7.30
C PRO A 123 -3.31 1.72 -7.03
N TRP A 124 -2.84 2.00 -5.84
CA TRP A 124 -1.55 1.52 -5.36
C TRP A 124 -1.73 0.46 -4.29
N ILE A 125 -0.85 -0.55 -4.32
CA ILE A 125 -0.62 -1.48 -3.23
C ILE A 125 0.81 -1.23 -2.75
N PHE A 126 0.97 -0.92 -1.48
CA PHE A 126 2.23 -0.59 -0.84
C PHE A 126 2.53 -1.65 0.22
N LEU A 127 3.41 -2.60 -0.15
CA LEU A 127 3.76 -3.75 0.68
C LEU A 127 5.04 -3.45 1.48
N LEU A 128 4.93 -3.50 2.81
CA LEU A 128 6.05 -3.43 3.75
C LEU A 128 6.22 -4.75 4.47
N THR A 129 7.45 -5.28 4.49
CA THR A 129 7.79 -6.50 5.24
C THR A 129 9.26 -6.50 5.63
N ASP A 130 9.58 -7.11 6.76
CA ASP A 130 10.95 -7.37 7.21
C ASP A 130 11.37 -8.83 7.03
N GLY A 131 10.43 -9.69 6.59
CA GLY A 131 10.59 -11.13 6.57
C GLY A 131 10.47 -11.80 5.22
N GLU A 132 10.83 -13.07 5.24
CA GLU A 132 10.53 -14.00 4.18
C GLU A 132 9.10 -14.52 4.36
N PRO A 133 8.38 -14.82 3.25
CA PRO A 133 7.07 -15.45 3.39
C PRO A 133 7.18 -16.80 4.07
N THR A 134 6.31 -17.04 5.03
CA THR A 134 6.27 -18.30 5.79
C THR A 134 4.91 -19.00 5.63
N ASP A 135 4.86 -20.29 5.94
CA ASP A 135 3.64 -21.03 6.19
C ASP A 135 3.18 -20.87 7.65
N ASP A 136 2.15 -21.62 8.03
CA ASP A 136 1.56 -21.56 9.38
C ASP A 136 2.51 -22.09 10.47
N ASP A 137 3.51 -22.88 10.09
CA ASP A 137 4.55 -23.38 10.98
C ASP A 137 5.77 -22.43 11.08
N GLY A 138 5.72 -21.28 10.40
CA GLY A 138 6.81 -20.31 10.38
C GLY A 138 7.98 -20.69 9.47
N VAL A 139 7.83 -21.71 8.62
CA VAL A 139 8.86 -22.16 7.68
C VAL A 139 8.74 -21.38 6.36
N PHE A 140 9.88 -21.08 5.73
CA PHE A 140 9.89 -20.40 4.44
C PHE A 140 8.94 -21.06 3.43
N SER A 141 8.03 -20.29 2.87
CA SER A 141 7.05 -20.73 1.90
C SER A 141 7.31 -20.15 0.52
N SER A 142 7.41 -21.05 -0.46
CA SER A 142 7.47 -20.63 -1.89
C SER A 142 6.09 -20.34 -2.49
N SER A 143 5.02 -20.34 -1.69
CA SER A 143 3.63 -20.10 -2.12
C SER A 143 3.42 -18.75 -2.82
N TYR A 144 4.27 -17.73 -2.54
CA TYR A 144 4.27 -16.46 -3.26
C TYR A 144 4.39 -16.62 -4.79
N ARG A 145 4.97 -17.72 -5.29
CA ARG A 145 5.10 -17.98 -6.73
C ARG A 145 3.74 -18.08 -7.43
N GLN A 146 2.69 -18.46 -6.70
CA GLN A 146 1.32 -18.54 -7.22
C GLN A 146 0.78 -17.13 -7.56
N LEU A 147 1.36 -16.08 -6.99
CA LEU A 147 1.01 -14.69 -7.27
C LEU A 147 1.62 -14.16 -8.58
N LEU A 148 2.71 -14.75 -9.08
CA LEU A 148 3.49 -14.14 -10.17
C LEU A 148 2.67 -13.98 -11.44
N GLN A 149 1.91 -14.99 -11.86
CA GLN A 149 1.05 -14.90 -13.02
C GLN A 149 -0.11 -13.91 -12.84
N PRO A 150 -0.90 -13.96 -11.74
CA PRO A 150 -1.89 -12.91 -11.44
C PRO A 150 -1.34 -11.49 -11.44
N LEU A 151 -0.13 -11.27 -10.90
CA LEU A 151 0.51 -9.96 -10.88
C LEU A 151 0.93 -9.50 -12.28
N GLN A 152 1.47 -10.41 -13.13
CA GLN A 152 1.79 -10.11 -14.52
C GLN A 152 0.54 -9.67 -15.30
N LEU A 153 -0.58 -10.37 -15.14
CA LEU A 153 -1.86 -9.99 -15.76
C LEU A 153 -2.36 -8.64 -15.23
N ALA A 154 -2.29 -8.41 -13.92
CA ALA A 154 -2.70 -7.15 -13.32
C ALA A 154 -1.85 -5.97 -13.79
N ALA A 155 -0.55 -6.16 -13.99
CA ALA A 155 0.35 -5.15 -14.53
C ALA A 155 0.06 -4.83 -16.00
N ALA A 156 -0.10 -5.88 -16.84
CA ALA A 156 -0.43 -5.73 -18.26
C ALA A 156 -1.76 -4.98 -18.47
N GLU A 157 -2.77 -5.28 -17.65
CA GLU A 157 -4.09 -4.62 -17.67
C GLU A 157 -4.12 -3.30 -16.87
N LYS A 158 -3.00 -2.87 -16.32
CA LYS A 158 -2.87 -1.63 -15.52
C LYS A 158 -3.91 -1.58 -14.38
N LYS A 159 -4.17 -2.71 -13.73
CA LYS A 159 -5.19 -2.81 -12.67
C LYS A 159 -4.83 -2.01 -11.43
N PHE A 160 -3.56 -2.02 -11.04
CA PHE A 160 -2.96 -1.29 -9.94
C PHE A 160 -1.44 -1.17 -10.15
N THR A 161 -0.73 -0.51 -9.24
CA THR A 161 0.74 -0.53 -9.15
C THR A 161 1.13 -1.14 -7.80
N LEU A 162 2.11 -2.04 -7.80
CA LEU A 162 2.64 -2.66 -6.58
C LEU A 162 4.04 -2.11 -6.28
N PHE A 163 4.19 -1.55 -5.08
CA PHE A 163 5.47 -1.16 -4.50
C PHE A 163 5.84 -2.12 -3.38
N THR A 164 7.06 -2.59 -3.37
CA THR A 164 7.56 -3.49 -2.32
C THR A 164 8.70 -2.82 -1.56
N ILE A 165 8.61 -2.80 -0.24
CA ILE A 165 9.61 -2.22 0.66
C ILE A 165 10.08 -3.31 1.63
N GLY A 166 11.38 -3.54 1.64
CA GLY A 166 12.04 -4.46 2.55
C GLY A 166 12.66 -3.72 3.73
N ILE A 167 12.36 -4.17 4.94
CA ILE A 167 12.89 -3.63 6.20
C ILE A 167 13.98 -4.59 6.68
N ASP A 168 15.24 -4.27 6.45
CA ASP A 168 16.37 -5.13 6.81
C ASP A 168 16.25 -6.58 6.29
N VAL A 169 15.65 -6.77 5.12
CA VAL A 169 15.36 -8.10 4.56
C VAL A 169 16.62 -8.86 4.16
N SER A 170 16.56 -10.19 4.28
CA SER A 170 17.59 -11.09 3.77
C SER A 170 17.72 -11.02 2.24
N ALA A 171 18.80 -11.58 1.70
CA ALA A 171 18.97 -11.72 0.24
C ALA A 171 17.83 -12.55 -0.39
N GLN A 172 17.28 -13.53 0.34
CA GLN A 172 16.16 -14.33 -0.12
C GLN A 172 14.85 -13.52 -0.10
N GLY A 173 14.56 -12.81 0.98
CA GLY A 173 13.40 -11.90 1.09
C GLY A 173 13.42 -10.86 -0.03
N ARG A 174 14.58 -10.24 -0.28
CA ARG A 174 14.77 -9.30 -1.40
C ARG A 174 14.46 -9.91 -2.77
N LYS A 175 14.88 -11.16 -3.03
CA LYS A 175 14.53 -11.87 -4.27
C LYS A 175 13.02 -12.06 -4.42
N VAL A 176 12.33 -12.42 -3.32
CA VAL A 176 10.87 -12.54 -3.32
C VAL A 176 10.22 -11.20 -3.67
N LEU A 177 10.58 -10.13 -2.96
CA LEU A 177 9.98 -8.81 -3.16
C LEU A 177 10.26 -8.26 -4.55
N ASN A 178 11.46 -8.46 -5.08
CA ASN A 178 11.80 -8.11 -6.48
C ASN A 178 10.94 -8.90 -7.48
N ALA A 179 10.74 -10.19 -7.27
CA ALA A 179 9.91 -11.00 -8.16
C ALA A 179 8.45 -10.53 -8.18
N LEU A 180 7.92 -10.07 -7.06
CA LEU A 180 6.55 -9.55 -6.95
C LEU A 180 6.39 -8.18 -7.62
N SER A 181 7.36 -7.28 -7.51
CA SER A 181 7.29 -5.92 -8.07
C SER A 181 7.76 -5.81 -9.53
N ALA A 182 8.55 -6.77 -10.02
CA ALA A 182 9.09 -6.77 -11.38
C ALA A 182 8.04 -6.57 -12.50
N PRO A 183 6.84 -7.19 -12.44
CA PRO A 183 5.80 -6.97 -13.46
C PRO A 183 5.35 -5.51 -13.59
N PHE A 184 5.51 -4.71 -12.54
CA PHE A 184 5.16 -3.29 -12.49
C PHE A 184 6.33 -2.36 -12.83
N GLY A 185 7.44 -2.91 -13.34
CA GLY A 185 8.66 -2.17 -13.64
C GLY A 185 9.47 -1.77 -12.40
N GLY A 186 9.10 -2.31 -11.23
CA GLY A 186 9.71 -1.98 -9.96
C GLY A 186 10.72 -3.01 -9.47
N ARG A 187 11.39 -2.64 -8.41
CA ARG A 187 12.21 -3.52 -7.54
C ARG A 187 11.95 -3.15 -6.09
N CYS A 188 12.33 -4.03 -5.19
CA CYS A 188 12.21 -3.80 -3.77
C CYS A 188 13.02 -2.56 -3.36
N LEU A 189 12.38 -1.64 -2.66
CA LEU A 189 13.05 -0.54 -1.97
C LEU A 189 13.53 -1.03 -0.61
N ASP A 190 14.74 -0.65 -0.22
CA ASP A 190 15.28 -0.98 1.10
C ASP A 190 15.00 0.16 2.08
N LEU A 191 14.36 -0.19 3.16
CA LEU A 191 14.19 0.71 4.29
C LEU A 191 15.35 0.53 5.28
N ALA A 192 16.50 1.14 4.98
CA ALA A 192 17.65 1.12 5.87
C ALA A 192 17.40 1.99 7.12
N ASN A 193 17.98 1.57 8.26
CA ASN A 193 17.95 2.32 9.53
C ASN A 193 16.53 2.66 10.02
N LEU A 194 15.53 1.85 9.71
CA LEU A 194 14.13 2.01 10.14
C LEU A 194 13.54 3.41 9.90
N LYS A 195 13.87 4.02 8.76
CA LYS A 195 13.42 5.37 8.38
C LYS A 195 11.95 5.42 7.91
N PHE A 196 11.05 4.83 8.69
CA PHE A 196 9.63 4.74 8.36
C PHE A 196 8.98 6.11 8.15
N GLU A 197 9.30 7.08 8.98
CA GLU A 197 8.72 8.42 8.86
C GLU A 197 9.09 9.09 7.53
N GLU A 198 10.36 9.00 7.11
CA GLU A 198 10.82 9.54 5.82
C GLU A 198 10.14 8.82 4.65
N MET A 199 10.00 7.50 4.71
CA MET A 199 9.29 6.69 3.71
C MET A 199 7.81 7.07 3.63
N PHE A 200 7.13 7.22 4.76
CA PHE A 200 5.72 7.60 4.79
C PHE A 200 5.49 9.04 4.34
N LEU A 201 6.42 9.97 4.62
CA LEU A 201 6.39 11.33 4.05
C LEU A 201 6.58 11.32 2.53
N TRP A 202 7.45 10.46 2.01
CA TRP A 202 7.57 10.25 0.57
C TRP A 202 6.28 9.70 -0.04
N LEU A 203 5.66 8.72 0.60
CA LEU A 203 4.40 8.13 0.13
C LEU A 203 3.27 9.17 0.12
N SER A 204 3.11 9.93 1.21
CA SER A 204 2.09 10.98 1.30
C SER A 204 2.29 12.07 0.25
N GLY A 205 3.53 12.54 0.06
CA GLY A 205 3.89 13.51 -0.96
C GLY A 205 3.62 12.98 -2.38
N SER A 206 3.88 11.70 -2.63
CA SER A 206 3.62 11.06 -3.91
C SER A 206 2.12 10.93 -4.19
N LEU A 207 1.32 10.48 -3.23
CA LEU A 207 -0.14 10.41 -3.34
C LEU A 207 -0.77 11.81 -3.50
N SER A 208 -0.24 12.80 -2.80
CA SER A 208 -0.68 14.21 -2.95
C SER A 208 -0.44 14.73 -4.36
N ARG A 209 0.71 14.43 -4.96
CA ARG A 209 1.00 14.81 -6.36
C ARG A 209 0.06 14.13 -7.35
N VAL A 210 -0.14 12.81 -7.20
CA VAL A 210 -1.10 12.06 -8.02
C VAL A 210 -2.49 12.68 -7.93
N SER A 211 -2.93 13.05 -6.72
CA SER A 211 -4.26 13.65 -6.51
C SER A 211 -4.47 14.99 -7.23
N GLN A 212 -3.37 15.68 -7.58
CA GLN A 212 -3.36 16.99 -8.24
C GLN A 212 -3.08 16.91 -9.74
N SER A 213 -2.68 15.74 -10.26
CA SER A 213 -2.32 15.58 -11.67
C SER A 213 -3.54 15.58 -12.59
N ALA A 214 -3.32 15.97 -13.87
CA ALA A 214 -4.35 15.86 -14.88
C ALA A 214 -4.60 14.39 -15.30
N PRO A 215 -5.79 14.06 -15.84
CA PRO A 215 -6.06 12.73 -16.36
C PRO A 215 -5.07 12.35 -17.47
N GLY A 216 -4.36 11.22 -17.30
CA GLY A 216 -3.39 10.72 -18.27
C GLY A 216 -2.01 11.38 -18.20
N GLU A 217 -1.81 12.32 -17.28
CA GLU A 217 -0.50 12.91 -17.02
C GLU A 217 0.43 11.87 -16.35
N ALA A 218 1.65 11.75 -16.85
CA ALA A 218 2.68 10.92 -16.23
C ALA A 218 3.22 11.65 -14.99
N VAL A 219 2.96 11.10 -13.81
CA VAL A 219 3.45 11.66 -12.55
C VAL A 219 4.81 11.05 -12.24
N GLN A 220 5.86 11.88 -12.31
CA GLN A 220 7.17 11.48 -11.78
C GLN A 220 7.12 11.51 -10.25
N LEU A 221 7.28 10.35 -9.64
CA LEU A 221 7.47 10.24 -8.20
C LEU A 221 8.87 10.74 -7.86
N VAL A 222 8.96 11.60 -6.84
CA VAL A 222 10.26 12.00 -6.30
C VAL A 222 10.93 10.76 -5.74
N ASN A 223 12.19 10.54 -6.12
CA ASN A 223 12.96 9.44 -5.56
C ASN A 223 12.95 9.50 -4.03
N PRO A 224 12.53 8.42 -3.35
CA PRO A 224 12.77 8.33 -1.93
C PRO A 224 14.29 8.22 -1.76
N ARG A 225 14.91 9.19 -1.10
CA ARG A 225 16.27 9.01 -0.58
C ARG A 225 16.19 8.07 0.62
N VAL A 226 15.96 6.79 0.32
CA VAL A 226 15.98 5.72 1.29
C VAL A 226 17.31 5.00 1.11
N GLY A 227 18.32 5.41 1.89
CA GLY A 227 19.70 4.96 1.71
C GLY A 227 20.47 5.72 0.61
N ASP A 228 21.73 5.37 0.42
CA ASP A 228 22.64 6.00 -0.58
C ASP A 228 22.35 5.59 -2.04
N ASP A 229 21.39 4.70 -2.28
CA ASP A 229 21.02 4.26 -3.62
C ASP A 229 20.02 5.24 -4.26
N LEU A 230 20.51 5.98 -5.24
CA LEU A 230 19.70 6.80 -6.14
C LEU A 230 18.81 5.88 -6.99
N TYR A 231 17.52 5.91 -6.75
CA TYR A 231 16.53 5.24 -7.59
C TYR A 231 16.18 6.15 -8.78
N ASP A 232 16.42 5.67 -10.01
CA ASP A 232 15.89 6.31 -11.22
C ASP A 232 14.37 6.16 -11.23
N GLY A 233 13.68 7.30 -11.09
CA GLY A 233 12.29 7.48 -10.74
C GLY A 233 11.29 6.52 -11.37
N TRP A 234 10.27 6.18 -10.60
CA TRP A 234 9.05 5.53 -11.10
C TRP A 234 8.27 6.50 -11.99
N VAL A 235 7.99 6.10 -13.21
CA VAL A 235 7.03 6.77 -14.10
C VAL A 235 5.72 5.98 -14.03
N LEU A 236 4.63 6.58 -13.58
CA LEU A 236 3.28 6.00 -13.51
C LEU A 236 2.45 6.36 -14.74
#